data_23eb027abdbac8a1f1dd520ca4db3a5f
#
_entry.id   23eb027abdbac8a1f1dd520ca4db3a5f
#
_cell.length_a   1.000
_cell.length_b   1.000
_cell.length_c   1.000
_cell.angle_alpha   90.00
_cell.angle_beta   90.00
_cell.angle_gamma   90.00
#
_symmetry.space_group_name_H-M   'P 1'
#
loop_
_entity.id
_entity.type
_entity.pdbx_description
1 polymer ?
#
loop_
_entity_poly.entity_id
_entity_poly.type
_entity_poly.pdbx_seq_one_letter_code
_entity_poly.pdbx_strand_id
1 'polypeptide(L)'
;MNRFLDLADFSREEVLDLIALAQHLEKHPEPQALAGKILGLVFFNPSLRTLSSFQVGMMRLGGSSFVITPGQGTWQLETRTGAVMNGGAAEHVREGLPVLASYADALGIRAFAEGKDLQHDLAETTFNAM
;
A
#
# COMPACT_ATOMS: atom_id res chain seq x y z
N MET A 1 -13.08 3.05 -9.21
CA MET A 1 -12.52 2.17 -8.13
C MET A 1 -11.71 3.05 -7.19
N ASN A 2 -12.10 3.12 -5.91
CA ASN A 2 -11.41 3.97 -4.93
C ASN A 2 -10.52 3.16 -3.97
N ARG A 3 -10.69 1.84 -3.93
CA ARG A 3 -9.94 0.92 -3.07
C ARG A 3 -9.71 -0.42 -3.80
N PHE A 4 -8.59 -1.05 -3.54
CA PHE A 4 -8.28 -2.42 -3.90
C PHE A 4 -7.75 -3.10 -2.62
N LEU A 5 -8.61 -3.73 -1.86
CA LEU A 5 -8.28 -4.36 -0.58
C LEU A 5 -8.32 -5.88 -0.66
N ASP A 6 -9.39 -6.45 -1.22
CA ASP A 6 -9.57 -7.88 -1.38
C ASP A 6 -10.06 -8.18 -2.79
N LEU A 7 -9.60 -9.29 -3.38
CA LEU A 7 -10.12 -9.79 -4.65
C LEU A 7 -11.59 -10.20 -4.56
N ALA A 8 -12.07 -10.56 -3.38
CA ALA A 8 -13.48 -10.89 -3.15
C ALA A 8 -14.43 -9.70 -3.35
N ASP A 9 -13.92 -8.47 -3.30
CA ASP A 9 -14.69 -7.24 -3.56
C ASP A 9 -14.97 -7.01 -5.06
N PHE A 10 -14.36 -7.82 -5.94
CA PHE A 10 -14.45 -7.68 -7.39
C PHE A 10 -15.22 -8.83 -8.02
N SER A 11 -16.01 -8.53 -9.03
CA SER A 11 -16.58 -9.53 -9.89
C SER A 11 -15.48 -10.25 -10.70
N ARG A 12 -15.80 -11.46 -11.17
CA ARG A 12 -14.91 -12.20 -12.07
C ARG A 12 -14.54 -11.37 -13.33
N GLU A 13 -15.48 -10.60 -13.85
CA GLU A 13 -15.30 -9.78 -15.04
C GLU A 13 -14.28 -8.67 -14.77
N GLU A 14 -14.42 -7.91 -13.68
CA GLU A 14 -13.47 -6.87 -13.29
C GLU A 14 -12.05 -7.41 -13.09
N VAL A 15 -11.89 -8.60 -12.49
CA VAL A 15 -10.57 -9.23 -12.34
C VAL A 15 -9.98 -9.60 -13.71
N LEU A 16 -10.79 -10.14 -14.63
CA LEU A 16 -10.34 -10.45 -15.98
C LEU A 16 -9.95 -9.21 -16.77
N ASP A 17 -10.66 -8.11 -16.60
CA ASP A 17 -10.34 -6.81 -17.23
C ASP A 17 -8.99 -6.27 -16.73
N LEU A 18 -8.69 -6.40 -15.44
CA LEU A 18 -7.38 -6.03 -14.88
C LEU A 18 -6.24 -6.88 -15.49
N ILE A 19 -6.47 -8.19 -15.67
CA ILE A 19 -5.50 -9.09 -16.31
C ILE A 19 -5.32 -8.71 -17.79
N ALA A 20 -6.41 -8.43 -18.49
CA ALA A 20 -6.37 -8.00 -19.89
C ALA A 20 -5.63 -6.67 -20.06
N LEU A 21 -5.87 -5.71 -19.15
CA LEU A 21 -5.14 -4.44 -19.10
C LEU A 21 -3.63 -4.67 -18.90
N ALA A 22 -3.24 -5.54 -17.98
CA ALA A 22 -1.83 -5.86 -17.77
C ALA A 22 -1.18 -6.45 -19.04
N GLN A 23 -1.85 -7.38 -19.72
CA GLN A 23 -1.39 -7.97 -20.97
C GLN A 23 -1.35 -6.94 -22.12
N HIS A 24 -2.29 -6.01 -22.13
CA HIS A 24 -2.29 -4.91 -23.12
C HIS A 24 -1.08 -4.01 -22.91
N LEU A 25 -0.84 -3.55 -21.69
CA LEU A 25 0.28 -2.66 -21.35
C LEU A 25 1.65 -3.31 -21.58
N GLU A 26 1.76 -4.63 -21.44
CA GLU A 26 2.97 -5.37 -21.78
C GLU A 26 3.29 -5.29 -23.28
N LYS A 27 2.28 -5.39 -24.15
CA LYS A 27 2.42 -5.37 -25.61
C LYS A 27 2.42 -3.96 -26.18
N HIS A 28 1.72 -3.05 -25.53
CA HIS A 28 1.51 -1.66 -25.97
C HIS A 28 1.81 -0.73 -24.79
N PRO A 29 3.10 -0.46 -24.50
CA PRO A 29 3.49 0.40 -23.40
C PRO A 29 2.91 1.81 -23.55
N GLU A 30 2.36 2.34 -22.45
CA GLU A 30 1.78 3.69 -22.35
C GLU A 30 2.59 4.56 -21.40
N PRO A 31 3.75 5.11 -21.82
CA PRO A 31 4.72 5.74 -20.91
C PRO A 31 4.24 7.07 -20.32
N GLN A 32 3.05 7.51 -20.63
CA GLN A 32 2.45 8.74 -20.09
C GLN A 32 1.11 8.51 -19.38
N ALA A 33 0.68 7.24 -19.23
CA ALA A 33 -0.63 6.91 -18.65
C ALA A 33 -0.78 7.43 -17.20
N LEU A 34 0.32 7.50 -16.45
CA LEU A 34 0.37 8.03 -15.08
C LEU A 34 1.23 9.29 -14.94
N ALA A 35 1.36 10.07 -16.02
CA ALA A 35 2.16 11.31 -15.99
C ALA A 35 1.65 12.25 -14.90
N GLY A 36 2.56 12.71 -14.03
CA GLY A 36 2.27 13.59 -12.90
C GLY A 36 1.61 12.90 -11.71
N LYS A 37 1.37 11.57 -11.76
CA LYS A 37 0.80 10.80 -10.66
C LYS A 37 1.89 10.31 -9.70
N ILE A 38 1.55 10.28 -8.42
CA ILE A 38 2.43 9.86 -7.32
C ILE A 38 1.79 8.69 -6.58
N LEU A 39 2.55 7.61 -6.43
CA LEU A 39 2.20 6.47 -5.59
C LEU A 39 3.03 6.48 -4.31
N GLY A 40 2.38 6.62 -3.15
CA GLY A 40 3.01 6.36 -1.86
C GLY A 40 3.00 4.87 -1.56
N LEU A 41 4.12 4.33 -1.07
CA LEU A 41 4.24 2.93 -0.68
C LEU A 41 4.68 2.85 0.78
N VAL A 42 3.87 2.23 1.63
CA VAL A 42 4.18 2.03 3.05
C VAL A 42 4.37 0.55 3.34
N PHE A 43 5.58 0.18 3.74
CA PHE A 43 5.98 -1.20 3.98
C PHE A 43 6.24 -1.46 5.46
N PHE A 44 5.28 -2.02 6.17
CA PHE A 44 5.48 -2.53 7.53
C PHE A 44 6.27 -3.85 7.52
N ASN A 45 6.18 -4.59 6.43
CA ASN A 45 6.95 -5.82 6.21
C ASN A 45 7.78 -5.70 4.92
N PRO A 46 9.08 -6.04 4.96
CA PRO A 46 9.97 -5.88 3.82
C PRO A 46 9.54 -6.76 2.62
N SER A 47 9.78 -6.26 1.42
CA SER A 47 9.55 -7.00 0.19
C SER A 47 10.41 -6.46 -0.94
N LEU A 48 11.30 -7.29 -1.45
CA LEU A 48 12.13 -6.93 -2.59
C LEU A 48 11.31 -6.78 -3.89
N ARG A 49 10.56 -7.83 -4.24
CA ARG A 49 9.85 -7.89 -5.53
C ARG A 49 8.67 -6.93 -5.61
N THR A 50 7.82 -6.88 -4.59
CA THR A 50 6.68 -5.98 -4.55
C THR A 50 7.11 -4.53 -4.64
N LEU A 51 8.11 -4.14 -3.84
CA LEU A 51 8.65 -2.78 -3.87
C LEU A 51 9.15 -2.41 -5.28
N SER A 52 10.05 -3.23 -5.82
CA SER A 52 10.69 -2.96 -7.12
C SER A 52 9.65 -2.94 -8.25
N SER A 53 8.67 -3.85 -8.26
CA SER A 53 7.66 -3.91 -9.33
C SER A 53 6.77 -2.67 -9.35
N PHE A 54 6.32 -2.19 -8.19
CA PHE A 54 5.51 -0.97 -8.11
C PHE A 54 6.32 0.27 -8.53
N GLN A 55 7.56 0.42 -8.06
CA GLN A 55 8.39 1.56 -8.44
C GLN A 55 8.69 1.57 -9.94
N VAL A 56 9.11 0.42 -10.49
CA VAL A 56 9.39 0.31 -11.93
C VAL A 56 8.11 0.49 -12.75
N GLY A 57 6.98 -0.06 -12.30
CA GLY A 57 5.69 0.14 -12.96
C GLY A 57 5.31 1.61 -13.06
N MET A 58 5.41 2.35 -11.95
CA MET A 58 5.14 3.80 -11.95
C MET A 58 6.06 4.55 -12.92
N MET A 59 7.36 4.29 -12.89
CA MET A 59 8.32 4.93 -13.81
C MET A 59 8.03 4.62 -15.27
N ARG A 60 7.67 3.37 -15.60
CA ARG A 60 7.33 2.96 -16.98
C ARG A 60 6.05 3.60 -17.50
N LEU A 61 5.14 3.96 -16.62
CA LEU A 61 3.88 4.64 -16.95
C LEU A 61 3.97 6.17 -16.83
N GLY A 62 5.16 6.73 -16.56
CA GLY A 62 5.40 8.17 -16.49
C GLY A 62 5.08 8.82 -15.14
N GLY A 63 4.73 8.02 -14.13
CA GLY A 63 4.50 8.46 -12.77
C GLY A 63 5.75 8.39 -11.90
N SER A 64 5.58 8.72 -10.62
CA SER A 64 6.61 8.64 -9.60
C SER A 64 6.11 7.90 -8.36
N SER A 65 7.04 7.51 -7.48
CA SER A 65 6.68 6.87 -6.22
C SER A 65 7.65 7.28 -5.11
N PHE A 66 7.17 7.29 -3.88
CA PHE A 66 8.01 7.32 -2.69
C PHE A 66 7.73 6.10 -1.80
N VAL A 67 8.70 5.73 -0.98
CA VAL A 67 8.62 4.57 -0.10
C VAL A 67 8.89 4.99 1.34
N ILE A 68 8.05 4.52 2.24
CA ILE A 68 8.22 4.65 3.68
C ILE A 68 8.26 3.24 4.27
N THR A 69 9.31 2.97 5.04
CA THR A 69 9.41 1.78 5.89
C THR A 69 9.48 2.25 7.34
N PRO A 70 8.38 2.19 8.08
CA PRO A 70 8.36 2.66 9.47
C PRO A 70 9.47 2.00 10.31
N GLY A 71 10.23 2.79 11.05
CA GLY A 71 11.37 2.32 11.82
C GLY A 71 12.68 2.12 11.04
N GLN A 72 12.69 2.39 9.74
CA GLN A 72 13.90 2.34 8.90
C GLN A 72 14.07 3.68 8.18
N GLY A 73 14.89 4.55 8.72
CA GLY A 73 15.08 5.92 8.21
C GLY A 73 13.95 6.90 8.57
N THR A 74 12.89 6.41 9.16
CA THR A 74 11.78 7.17 9.75
C THR A 74 11.49 6.61 11.15
N TRP A 75 10.68 7.31 11.95
CA TRP A 75 10.22 6.75 13.22
C TRP A 75 9.24 5.59 13.02
N GLN A 76 9.07 4.79 14.08
CA GLN A 76 8.04 3.75 14.16
C GLN A 76 6.66 4.40 14.22
N LEU A 77 5.69 3.77 13.56
CA LEU A 77 4.27 4.08 13.74
C LEU A 77 3.63 3.11 14.75
N GLU A 78 2.81 3.64 15.65
CA GLU A 78 1.97 2.81 16.51
C GLU A 78 0.78 2.26 15.72
N THR A 79 0.59 0.95 15.77
CA THR A 79 -0.49 0.26 15.04
C THR A 79 -1.62 -0.20 15.93
N ARG A 80 -1.40 -0.30 17.27
CA ARG A 80 -2.38 -0.85 18.20
C ARG A 80 -3.51 0.13 18.46
N THR A 81 -4.73 -0.31 18.23
CA THR A 81 -5.94 0.49 18.54
C THR A 81 -6.01 0.80 20.04
N GLY A 82 -6.24 2.07 20.39
CA GLY A 82 -6.36 2.52 21.77
C GLY A 82 -5.04 2.58 22.54
N ALA A 83 -3.90 2.47 21.87
CA ALA A 83 -2.60 2.62 22.51
C ALA A 83 -2.44 4.01 23.11
N VAL A 84 -1.87 4.08 24.32
CA VAL A 84 -1.40 5.34 24.90
C VAL A 84 -0.06 5.67 24.27
N MET A 85 0.06 6.88 23.67
CA MET A 85 1.26 7.33 22.94
C MET A 85 2.40 7.74 23.88
N ASN A 86 2.80 6.83 24.77
CA ASN A 86 3.90 7.01 25.73
C ASN A 86 5.07 6.03 25.50
N GLY A 87 5.03 5.29 24.38
CA GLY A 87 6.06 4.34 23.98
C GLY A 87 7.09 4.93 23.03
N GLY A 88 7.77 4.07 22.27
CA GLY A 88 8.81 4.47 21.32
C GLY A 88 8.29 4.98 19.96
N ALA A 89 7.00 4.85 19.66
CA ALA A 89 6.40 5.35 18.43
C ALA A 89 6.03 6.83 18.59
N ALA A 90 6.47 7.66 17.64
CA ALA A 90 6.22 9.10 17.67
C ALA A 90 4.80 9.46 17.18
N GLU A 91 4.16 8.56 16.40
CA GLU A 91 2.91 8.83 15.70
C GLU A 91 2.09 7.54 15.56
N HIS A 92 0.76 7.67 15.54
CA HIS A 92 -0.15 6.55 15.30
C HIS A 92 -0.46 6.42 13.80
N VAL A 93 -0.67 5.19 13.30
CA VAL A 93 -1.02 4.94 11.88
C VAL A 93 -2.25 5.73 11.42
N ARG A 94 -3.24 5.92 12.30
CA ARG A 94 -4.46 6.71 12.01
C ARG A 94 -4.23 8.20 11.75
N GLU A 95 -3.06 8.69 12.12
CA GLU A 95 -2.63 10.08 11.87
C GLU A 95 -1.63 10.11 10.70
N GLY A 96 -0.60 9.27 10.76
CA GLY A 96 0.47 9.27 9.76
C GLY A 96 0.03 8.84 8.38
N LEU A 97 -0.81 7.80 8.26
CA LEU A 97 -1.25 7.33 6.93
C LEU A 97 -2.11 8.34 6.17
N PRO A 98 -3.11 9.02 6.78
CA PRO A 98 -3.84 10.09 6.10
C PRO A 98 -2.94 11.25 5.64
N VAL A 99 -1.92 11.61 6.41
CA VAL A 99 -0.95 12.63 6.03
C VAL A 99 -0.15 12.17 4.80
N LEU A 100 0.39 10.94 4.83
CA LEU A 100 1.10 10.38 3.67
C LEU A 100 0.20 10.26 2.44
N ALA A 101 -1.06 9.87 2.62
CA ALA A 101 -2.05 9.79 1.55
C ALA A 101 -2.34 11.17 0.92
N SER A 102 -2.26 12.25 1.70
CA SER A 102 -2.46 13.61 1.18
C SER A 102 -1.35 14.08 0.22
N TYR A 103 -0.19 13.42 0.22
CA TYR A 103 0.94 13.71 -0.67
C TYR A 103 0.92 12.92 -1.98
N ALA A 104 0.02 11.94 -2.12
CA ALA A 104 -0.01 11.01 -3.22
C ALA A 104 -1.40 10.93 -3.87
N ASP A 105 -1.46 10.46 -5.12
CA ASP A 105 -2.73 10.13 -5.80
C ASP A 105 -3.27 8.77 -5.35
N ALA A 106 -2.38 7.88 -4.91
CA ALA A 106 -2.73 6.59 -4.32
C ALA A 106 -1.70 6.18 -3.25
N LEU A 107 -2.16 5.39 -2.28
CA LEU A 107 -1.31 4.82 -1.23
C LEU A 107 -1.41 3.30 -1.26
N GLY A 108 -0.28 2.63 -1.41
CA GLY A 108 -0.15 1.18 -1.27
C GLY A 108 0.42 0.82 0.10
N ILE A 109 -0.27 -0.05 0.85
CA ILE A 109 0.17 -0.47 2.17
C ILE A 109 0.46 -1.96 2.14
N ARG A 110 1.61 -2.36 2.69
CA ARG A 110 1.96 -3.76 2.92
C ARG A 110 2.13 -4.00 4.41
N ALA A 111 1.19 -4.74 4.98
CA ALA A 111 1.23 -5.23 6.35
C ALA A 111 0.81 -6.70 6.38
N PHE A 112 1.43 -7.49 7.26
CA PHE A 112 1.07 -8.87 7.49
C PHE A 112 0.40 -9.03 8.85
N ALA A 113 -0.37 -10.09 9.00
CA ALA A 113 -0.84 -10.62 10.26
C ALA A 113 0.34 -10.84 11.23
N GLU A 114 0.10 -10.66 12.51
CA GLU A 114 1.16 -10.80 13.54
C GLU A 114 1.53 -12.27 13.82
N GLY A 115 0.66 -13.23 13.49
CA GLY A 115 0.86 -14.66 13.73
C GLY A 115 0.77 -15.05 15.22
N LYS A 116 0.12 -14.21 16.04
CA LYS A 116 0.01 -14.43 17.49
C LYS A 116 -1.39 -14.90 17.91
N ASP A 117 -2.41 -14.39 17.29
CA ASP A 117 -3.82 -14.68 17.57
C ASP A 117 -4.57 -14.90 16.26
N LEU A 118 -5.00 -16.14 16.02
CA LEU A 118 -5.66 -16.52 14.76
C LEU A 118 -6.96 -15.73 14.50
N GLN A 119 -7.75 -15.46 15.55
CA GLN A 119 -9.02 -14.72 15.39
C GLN A 119 -8.76 -13.25 15.06
N HIS A 120 -7.77 -12.65 15.69
CA HIS A 120 -7.33 -11.29 15.41
C HIS A 120 -6.78 -11.16 13.97
N ASP A 121 -5.95 -12.14 13.57
CA ASP A 121 -5.33 -12.16 12.24
C ASP A 121 -6.35 -12.41 11.12
N LEU A 122 -7.32 -13.33 11.33
CA LEU A 122 -8.40 -13.59 10.38
C LEU A 122 -9.37 -12.40 10.23
N ALA A 123 -9.56 -11.62 11.28
CA ALA A 123 -10.35 -10.40 11.23
C ALA A 123 -9.60 -9.22 10.60
N GLU A 124 -8.32 -9.39 10.24
CA GLU A 124 -7.44 -8.34 9.69
C GLU A 124 -7.46 -7.05 10.52
N THR A 125 -7.58 -7.19 11.85
CA THR A 125 -7.85 -6.07 12.76
C THR A 125 -6.79 -4.98 12.68
N THR A 126 -5.52 -5.36 12.56
CA THR A 126 -4.40 -4.42 12.41
C THR A 126 -4.47 -3.68 11.08
N PHE A 127 -4.75 -4.40 9.98
CA PHE A 127 -4.86 -3.79 8.65
C PHE A 127 -6.08 -2.86 8.54
N ASN A 128 -7.23 -3.30 9.06
CA ASN A 128 -8.46 -2.49 9.06
C ASN A 128 -8.39 -1.25 9.97
N ALA A 129 -7.41 -1.18 10.87
CA ALA A 129 -7.15 0.00 11.69
C ALA A 129 -6.31 1.07 10.97
N MET A 130 -5.70 0.73 9.85
CA MET A 130 -4.91 1.59 8.98
C MET A 130 -5.79 2.37 7.99
#